data_76b2b6f36b7d1d2cac59467bc4954d93
#
_entry.id   76b2b6f36b7d1d2cac59467bc4954d93
#
_cell.length_a   1.000
_cell.length_b   1.000
_cell.length_c   1.000
_cell.angle_alpha   90.00
_cell.angle_beta   90.00
_cell.angle_gamma   90.00
#
_symmetry.space_group_name_H-M   'P 1'
#
loop_
_entity.id
_entity.type
_entity.pdbx_description
1 polymer ?
#
loop_
_entity_poly.entity_id
_entity_poly.type
_entity_poly.pdbx_seq_one_letter_code
_entity_poly.pdbx_strand_id
1 'polypeptide(L)'
;MHNLDIFLPEAGFLALLLSLGVNVLTPLATWCGMGLHWRGVMRLTTCGAWTAFTLLLLAFAILVSCFLTSDFSVVYVAQHSHSQLSWGLKLAAVWGGHEGSLLLWALLLSGWTALFAWRSRHESDALFPLTLSVLSLIMASLLLFIVLWSDPFLRIFPPAMEGRDLNPMLQHLGLILHPPLLYLGYGGLMTAASVALASLLCGGFNAATAWVCWRWALPGWCALTLGIILGSWWAYCELGWGGWWFWDPVENASLLPWLAASALLHSLYVSRQRGGFRHWSLLLAILTLILSLLGTLIVRSGILLSVHAFALDNVRAVPLFTLFAALSLASLALYGWRAREPYPATRLGGGKRETLILATLLLFSAVLLIVLVGTLYPMIYGLMGWGRLSVGAPYFNRVTLPFGLLMLVVIVLATIRSRKVSVHRQLPALLAHTGVFIFAAGIMVSSGSRHEISLNLSPGQQVDLAGYIFRFERLDLEAKGNYTSEKALITLWQNEQRIG
;
A
#
# COMPACT_ATOMS: atom_id res chain seq x y z
N MET A 1 21.37 18.78 -30.49
CA MET A 1 20.66 18.27 -29.29
C MET A 1 20.70 16.74 -29.22
N HIS A 2 21.01 16.00 -30.29
CA HIS A 2 20.94 14.52 -30.32
C HIS A 2 21.96 13.73 -29.49
N ASN A 3 23.07 14.30 -29.05
CA ASN A 3 24.11 13.55 -28.34
C ASN A 3 23.92 13.48 -26.80
N LEU A 4 23.09 14.36 -26.21
CA LEU A 4 22.81 14.35 -24.77
C LEU A 4 21.70 13.36 -24.41
N ASP A 5 20.78 13.10 -25.34
CA ASP A 5 19.65 12.18 -25.10
C ASP A 5 20.12 10.71 -24.96
N ILE A 6 21.27 10.37 -25.56
CA ILE A 6 21.85 9.01 -25.52
C ILE A 6 22.24 8.60 -24.09
N PHE A 7 22.70 9.56 -23.26
CA PHE A 7 23.16 9.29 -21.89
C PHE A 7 22.11 9.59 -20.81
N LEU A 8 20.86 9.82 -21.22
CA LEU A 8 19.80 10.17 -20.29
C LEU A 8 19.51 9.05 -19.27
N PRO A 9 19.41 7.76 -19.65
CA PRO A 9 19.23 6.66 -18.70
C PRO A 9 20.37 6.53 -17.69
N GLU A 10 21.63 6.72 -18.11
CA GLU A 10 22.81 6.70 -17.25
C GLU A 10 22.76 7.85 -16.22
N ALA A 11 22.28 9.03 -16.62
CA ALA A 11 22.05 10.14 -15.71
C ALA A 11 20.95 9.82 -14.68
N GLY A 12 19.90 9.11 -15.11
CA GLY A 12 18.85 8.61 -14.21
C GLY A 12 19.39 7.62 -13.17
N PHE A 13 20.21 6.67 -13.62
CA PHE A 13 20.87 5.71 -12.72
C PHE A 13 21.87 6.40 -11.77
N LEU A 14 22.65 7.37 -12.26
CA LEU A 14 23.53 8.18 -11.41
C LEU A 14 22.74 8.95 -10.33
N ALA A 15 21.62 9.57 -10.69
CA ALA A 15 20.76 10.26 -9.74
C ALA A 15 20.24 9.28 -8.66
N LEU A 16 19.92 8.05 -9.04
CA LEU A 16 19.52 6.98 -8.11
C LEU A 16 20.67 6.62 -7.13
N LEU A 17 21.88 6.42 -7.65
CA LEU A 17 23.08 6.13 -6.84
C LEU A 17 23.42 7.28 -5.88
N LEU A 18 23.35 8.52 -6.35
CA LEU A 18 23.57 9.69 -5.50
C LEU A 18 22.52 9.80 -4.41
N SER A 19 21.24 9.52 -4.73
CA SER A 19 20.16 9.49 -3.72
C SER A 19 20.40 8.40 -2.68
N LEU A 20 20.85 7.20 -3.10
CA LEU A 20 21.27 6.13 -2.17
C LEU A 20 22.39 6.64 -1.26
N GLY A 21 23.42 7.24 -1.80
CA GLY A 21 24.55 7.80 -1.03
C GLY A 21 24.09 8.83 0.01
N VAL A 22 23.21 9.76 -0.38
CA VAL A 22 22.62 10.76 0.53
C VAL A 22 21.85 10.07 1.67
N ASN A 23 21.02 9.06 1.35
CA ASN A 23 20.23 8.34 2.35
C ASN A 23 21.07 7.46 3.29
N VAL A 24 22.26 7.02 2.89
CA VAL A 24 23.23 6.34 3.77
C VAL A 24 23.98 7.35 4.66
N LEU A 25 24.41 8.47 4.09
CA LEU A 25 25.19 9.48 4.81
C LEU A 25 24.36 10.28 5.82
N THR A 26 23.09 10.55 5.52
CA THR A 26 22.20 11.33 6.40
C THR A 26 22.06 10.73 7.80
N PRO A 27 21.74 9.45 8.02
CA PRO A 27 21.67 8.86 9.35
C PRO A 27 23.03 8.85 10.06
N LEU A 28 24.12 8.55 9.37
CA LEU A 28 25.46 8.56 9.95
C LEU A 28 25.84 9.95 10.48
N ALA A 29 25.65 10.96 9.63
CA ALA A 29 25.93 12.35 10.02
C ALA A 29 24.99 12.86 11.13
N THR A 30 23.73 12.39 11.16
CA THR A 30 22.78 12.69 12.22
C THR A 30 23.28 12.15 13.57
N TRP A 31 23.66 10.89 13.62
CA TRP A 31 24.09 10.24 14.85
C TRP A 31 25.42 10.79 15.36
N CYS A 32 26.40 11.02 14.46
CA CYS A 32 27.65 11.70 14.81
C CYS A 32 27.40 13.12 15.33
N GLY A 33 26.57 13.90 14.64
CA GLY A 33 26.25 15.28 15.02
C GLY A 33 25.52 15.37 16.36
N MET A 34 24.63 14.42 16.67
CA MET A 34 23.97 14.35 17.98
C MET A 34 24.97 13.98 19.08
N GLY A 35 25.86 13.02 18.85
CA GLY A 35 26.93 12.66 19.79
C GLY A 35 27.87 13.82 20.10
N LEU A 36 28.13 14.67 19.13
CA LEU A 36 28.95 15.89 19.25
C LEU A 36 28.13 17.11 19.71
N HIS A 37 26.86 16.97 20.06
CA HIS A 37 25.94 18.07 20.45
C HIS A 37 25.89 19.22 19.42
N TRP A 38 26.03 18.89 18.14
CA TRP A 38 26.07 19.89 17.07
C TRP A 38 24.66 20.48 16.78
N ARG A 39 24.53 21.79 16.95
CA ARG A 39 23.24 22.50 16.75
C ARG A 39 22.75 22.48 15.30
N GLY A 40 23.60 22.12 14.34
CA GLY A 40 23.26 22.09 12.90
C GLY A 40 22.61 20.78 12.42
N VAL A 41 22.44 19.75 13.27
CA VAL A 41 21.96 18.42 12.88
C VAL A 41 20.62 18.49 12.14
N MET A 42 19.65 19.25 12.64
CA MET A 42 18.34 19.39 12.00
C MET A 42 18.43 20.00 10.60
N ARG A 43 19.30 20.99 10.42
CA ARG A 43 19.54 21.60 9.10
C ARG A 43 20.17 20.61 8.13
N LEU A 44 21.15 19.83 8.60
CA LEU A 44 21.82 18.82 7.78
C LEU A 44 20.83 17.74 7.31
N THR A 45 20.04 17.17 8.23
CA THR A 45 19.03 16.15 7.89
C THR A 45 17.97 16.69 6.97
N THR A 46 17.54 17.94 7.14
CA THR A 46 16.59 18.60 6.24
C THR A 46 17.18 18.77 4.84
N CYS A 47 18.43 19.21 4.73
CA CYS A 47 19.11 19.31 3.43
C CYS A 47 19.25 17.94 2.77
N GLY A 48 19.65 16.91 3.52
CA GLY A 48 19.73 15.53 3.02
C GLY A 48 18.40 15.03 2.47
N ALA A 49 17.30 15.22 3.21
CA ALA A 49 15.96 14.82 2.77
C ALA A 49 15.54 15.51 1.46
N TRP A 50 15.78 16.82 1.32
CA TRP A 50 15.46 17.54 0.09
C TRP A 50 16.36 17.15 -1.08
N THR A 51 17.66 16.94 -0.84
CA THR A 51 18.60 16.48 -1.87
C THR A 51 18.19 15.11 -2.39
N ALA A 52 17.88 14.16 -1.49
CA ALA A 52 17.41 12.82 -1.86
C ALA A 52 16.11 12.88 -2.68
N PHE A 53 15.15 13.70 -2.26
CA PHE A 53 13.88 13.89 -3.00
C PHE A 53 14.12 14.47 -4.39
N THR A 54 14.95 15.48 -4.52
CA THR A 54 15.24 16.12 -5.81
C THR A 54 15.93 15.15 -6.77
N LEU A 55 16.87 14.34 -6.28
CA LEU A 55 17.56 13.33 -7.07
C LEU A 55 16.60 12.22 -7.54
N LEU A 56 15.71 11.75 -6.67
CA LEU A 56 14.69 10.76 -7.04
C LEU A 56 13.64 11.32 -8.01
N LEU A 57 13.26 12.58 -7.84
CA LEU A 57 12.37 13.27 -8.77
C LEU A 57 13.03 13.38 -10.16
N LEU A 58 14.33 13.69 -10.21
CA LEU A 58 15.09 13.73 -11.45
C LEU A 58 15.16 12.32 -12.09
N ALA A 59 15.52 11.29 -11.32
CA ALA A 59 15.55 9.91 -11.81
C ALA A 59 14.19 9.48 -12.38
N PHE A 60 13.10 9.77 -11.65
CA PHE A 60 11.75 9.44 -12.11
C PHE A 60 11.36 10.22 -13.37
N ALA A 61 11.66 11.52 -13.44
CA ALA A 61 11.41 12.34 -14.63
C ALA A 61 12.18 11.84 -15.87
N ILE A 62 13.39 11.38 -15.68
CA ILE A 62 14.18 10.74 -16.74
C ILE A 62 13.51 9.45 -17.21
N LEU A 63 13.06 8.58 -16.30
CA LEU A 63 12.36 7.35 -16.69
C LEU A 63 11.06 7.67 -17.44
N VAL A 64 10.29 8.66 -16.99
CA VAL A 64 9.10 9.16 -17.71
C VAL A 64 9.48 9.62 -19.11
N SER A 65 10.58 10.38 -19.27
CA SER A 65 11.07 10.79 -20.59
C SER A 65 11.39 9.59 -21.49
N CYS A 66 12.08 8.57 -20.99
CA CYS A 66 12.38 7.35 -21.75
C CYS A 66 11.09 6.66 -22.26
N PHE A 67 10.03 6.58 -21.44
CA PHE A 67 8.75 6.04 -21.88
C PHE A 67 8.06 6.90 -22.93
N LEU A 68 8.00 8.22 -22.72
CA LEU A 68 7.34 9.15 -23.65
C LEU A 68 8.05 9.20 -25.01
N THR A 69 9.37 9.11 -25.04
CA THR A 69 10.18 9.08 -26.28
C THR A 69 10.30 7.69 -26.88
N SER A 70 9.78 6.63 -26.19
CA SER A 70 9.90 5.23 -26.62
C SER A 70 11.37 4.81 -26.79
N ASP A 71 12.21 5.12 -25.80
CA ASP A 71 13.61 4.70 -25.80
C ASP A 71 13.74 3.19 -25.50
N PHE A 72 13.61 2.38 -26.54
CA PHE A 72 13.71 0.92 -26.43
C PHE A 72 15.15 0.39 -26.23
N SER A 73 16.12 1.26 -26.05
CA SER A 73 17.42 0.87 -25.53
C SER A 73 17.41 0.63 -24.02
N VAL A 74 16.36 1.11 -23.31
CA VAL A 74 16.10 0.79 -21.91
C VAL A 74 15.23 -0.48 -21.83
N VAL A 75 15.74 -1.53 -21.19
CA VAL A 75 15.07 -2.84 -21.10
C VAL A 75 13.65 -2.70 -20.56
N TYR A 76 13.48 -1.90 -19.51
CA TYR A 76 12.19 -1.71 -18.85
C TYR A 76 11.17 -1.07 -19.79
N VAL A 77 11.55 -0.06 -20.58
CA VAL A 77 10.70 0.58 -21.58
C VAL A 77 10.32 -0.40 -22.69
N ALA A 78 11.31 -1.15 -23.21
CA ALA A 78 11.08 -2.16 -24.25
C ALA A 78 10.13 -3.28 -23.82
N GLN A 79 10.06 -3.59 -22.53
CA GLN A 79 9.21 -4.65 -21.99
C GLN A 79 7.78 -4.17 -21.65
N HIS A 80 7.53 -2.87 -21.44
CA HIS A 80 6.27 -2.35 -20.89
C HIS A 80 5.66 -1.21 -21.72
N SER A 81 6.20 -0.88 -22.90
CA SER A 81 5.69 0.20 -23.73
C SER A 81 5.69 -0.20 -25.21
N HIS A 82 5.05 0.62 -26.03
CA HIS A 82 4.99 0.51 -27.49
C HIS A 82 4.95 1.90 -28.10
N SER A 83 5.50 2.06 -29.32
CA SER A 83 5.55 3.37 -29.98
C SER A 83 4.15 3.99 -30.18
N GLN A 84 3.15 3.14 -30.46
CA GLN A 84 1.77 3.56 -30.74
C GLN A 84 0.89 3.73 -29.49
N LEU A 85 1.38 3.42 -28.29
CA LEU A 85 0.63 3.68 -27.05
C LEU A 85 0.32 5.18 -26.91
N SER A 86 -0.88 5.50 -26.44
CA SER A 86 -1.23 6.89 -26.10
C SER A 86 -0.30 7.42 -25.00
N TRP A 87 -0.05 8.73 -25.00
CA TRP A 87 0.84 9.37 -24.03
C TRP A 87 0.43 9.11 -22.57
N GLY A 88 -0.90 9.05 -22.29
CA GLY A 88 -1.41 8.76 -20.96
C GLY A 88 -1.10 7.32 -20.51
N LEU A 89 -1.18 6.34 -21.41
CA LEU A 89 -0.80 4.96 -21.13
C LEU A 89 0.72 4.79 -21.03
N LYS A 90 1.52 5.49 -21.87
CA LYS A 90 2.98 5.53 -21.72
C LYS A 90 3.40 6.06 -20.34
N LEU A 91 2.73 7.12 -19.87
CA LEU A 91 2.96 7.66 -18.53
C LEU A 91 2.59 6.63 -17.44
N ALA A 92 1.44 5.97 -17.55
CA ALA A 92 1.00 4.96 -16.58
C ALA A 92 1.91 3.72 -16.60
N ALA A 93 2.40 3.33 -17.78
CA ALA A 93 3.30 2.21 -17.97
C ALA A 93 4.64 2.38 -17.20
N VAL A 94 5.05 3.61 -16.88
CA VAL A 94 6.22 3.89 -16.03
C VAL A 94 6.16 3.11 -14.72
N TRP A 95 4.97 2.93 -14.14
CA TRP A 95 4.78 2.14 -12.92
C TRP A 95 3.98 0.86 -13.12
N GLY A 96 3.73 0.47 -14.38
CA GLY A 96 3.01 -0.76 -14.73
C GLY A 96 3.81 -2.04 -14.51
N GLY A 97 5.11 -1.95 -14.28
CA GLY A 97 6.01 -3.07 -14.02
C GLY A 97 6.76 -2.96 -12.69
N HIS A 98 7.65 -3.91 -12.47
CA HIS A 98 8.35 -4.09 -11.20
C HIS A 98 9.28 -2.92 -10.87
N GLU A 99 10.15 -2.53 -11.80
CA GLU A 99 11.22 -1.56 -11.60
C GLU A 99 10.69 -0.15 -11.37
N GLY A 100 9.84 0.32 -12.27
CA GLY A 100 9.31 1.69 -12.20
C GLY A 100 8.33 1.91 -11.06
N SER A 101 7.56 0.87 -10.68
CA SER A 101 6.66 0.98 -9.52
C SER A 101 7.43 1.06 -8.20
N LEU A 102 8.61 0.43 -8.08
CA LEU A 102 9.49 0.61 -6.92
C LEU A 102 10.11 2.00 -6.89
N LEU A 103 10.52 2.51 -8.04
CA LEU A 103 11.04 3.88 -8.14
C LEU A 103 9.96 4.92 -7.78
N LEU A 104 8.71 4.71 -8.22
CA LEU A 104 7.57 5.54 -7.80
C LEU A 104 7.36 5.49 -6.29
N TRP A 105 7.41 4.30 -5.68
CA TRP A 105 7.28 4.17 -4.23
C TRP A 105 8.39 4.89 -3.48
N ALA A 106 9.65 4.73 -3.94
CA ALA A 106 10.80 5.46 -3.39
C ALA A 106 10.61 6.99 -3.51
N LEU A 107 10.15 7.48 -4.65
CA LEU A 107 9.87 8.90 -4.87
C LEU A 107 8.80 9.41 -3.89
N LEU A 108 7.68 8.70 -3.74
CA LEU A 108 6.58 9.11 -2.86
C LEU A 108 6.99 9.06 -1.38
N LEU A 109 7.74 8.05 -0.95
CA LEU A 109 8.29 7.98 0.41
C LEU A 109 9.31 9.11 0.65
N SER A 110 10.14 9.43 -0.34
CA SER A 110 11.06 10.56 -0.27
C SER A 110 10.32 11.90 -0.21
N GLY A 111 9.19 12.03 -0.92
CA GLY A 111 8.28 13.17 -0.82
C GLY A 111 7.71 13.35 0.59
N TRP A 112 7.26 12.27 1.24
CA TRP A 112 6.86 12.29 2.65
C TRP A 112 8.00 12.70 3.56
N THR A 113 9.21 12.20 3.32
CA THR A 113 10.43 12.54 4.08
C THR A 113 10.76 14.03 3.94
N ALA A 114 10.73 14.57 2.72
CA ALA A 114 10.96 16.00 2.47
C ALA A 114 9.87 16.89 3.09
N LEU A 115 8.60 16.47 3.02
CA LEU A 115 7.47 17.16 3.66
C LEU A 115 7.60 17.15 5.19
N PHE A 116 8.01 16.02 5.78
CA PHE A 116 8.30 15.92 7.22
C PHE A 116 9.44 16.85 7.60
N ALA A 117 10.54 16.84 6.85
CA ALA A 117 11.70 17.73 7.07
C ALA A 117 11.31 19.22 6.98
N TRP A 118 10.51 19.60 5.97
CA TRP A 118 10.03 20.98 5.84
C TRP A 118 9.14 21.41 7.01
N ARG A 119 8.24 20.51 7.46
CA ARG A 119 7.31 20.82 8.54
C ARG A 119 7.98 20.92 9.91
N SER A 120 9.06 20.17 10.10
CA SER A 120 9.81 20.11 11.36
C SER A 120 11.11 20.91 11.38
N ARG A 121 11.39 21.70 10.34
CA ARG A 121 12.69 22.42 10.18
C ARG A 121 13.06 23.39 11.29
N HIS A 122 12.10 23.84 12.08
CA HIS A 122 12.26 24.77 13.21
C HIS A 122 12.22 24.07 14.58
N GLU A 123 12.01 22.75 14.58
CA GLU A 123 11.97 21.98 15.81
C GLU A 123 13.40 21.71 16.31
N SER A 124 13.58 21.80 17.63
CA SER A 124 14.87 21.56 18.29
C SER A 124 14.94 20.19 19.00
N ASP A 125 13.82 19.47 19.10
CA ASP A 125 13.74 18.17 19.74
C ASP A 125 14.44 17.10 18.88
N ALA A 126 15.22 16.25 19.54
CA ALA A 126 15.95 15.14 18.95
C ALA A 126 15.04 14.14 18.19
N LEU A 127 13.75 14.09 18.52
CA LEU A 127 12.75 13.27 17.82
C LEU A 127 12.76 13.51 16.31
N PHE A 128 12.86 14.77 15.88
CA PHE A 128 12.70 15.12 14.47
C PHE A 128 13.89 14.69 13.59
N PRO A 129 15.15 15.02 13.91
CA PRO A 129 16.30 14.53 13.14
C PRO A 129 16.44 13.00 13.21
N LEU A 130 16.08 12.36 14.33
CA LEU A 130 16.07 10.89 14.43
C LEU A 130 14.97 10.28 13.56
N THR A 131 13.80 10.90 13.45
CA THR A 131 12.76 10.45 12.53
C THR A 131 13.25 10.50 11.08
N LEU A 132 13.90 11.60 10.66
CA LEU A 132 14.50 11.72 9.34
C LEU A 132 15.62 10.68 9.13
N SER A 133 16.42 10.39 10.15
CA SER A 133 17.43 9.35 10.12
C SER A 133 16.83 7.96 9.88
N VAL A 134 15.75 7.60 10.59
CA VAL A 134 15.04 6.32 10.40
C VAL A 134 14.42 6.23 9.01
N LEU A 135 13.78 7.30 8.54
CA LEU A 135 13.23 7.35 7.16
C LEU A 135 14.33 7.18 6.11
N SER A 136 15.48 7.83 6.30
CA SER A 136 16.64 7.68 5.39
C SER A 136 17.21 6.26 5.41
N LEU A 137 17.21 5.56 6.55
CA LEU A 137 17.63 4.15 6.62
C LEU A 137 16.67 3.23 5.84
N ILE A 138 15.36 3.41 6.02
CA ILE A 138 14.34 2.67 5.27
C ILE A 138 14.50 2.95 3.77
N MET A 139 14.70 4.21 3.39
CA MET A 139 14.92 4.62 2.01
C MET A 139 16.21 4.04 1.44
N ALA A 140 17.32 4.10 2.17
CA ALA A 140 18.60 3.53 1.74
C ALA A 140 18.46 2.02 1.46
N SER A 141 17.74 1.30 2.32
CA SER A 141 17.49 -0.12 2.15
C SER A 141 16.66 -0.41 0.89
N LEU A 142 15.61 0.38 0.63
CA LEU A 142 14.80 0.26 -0.58
C LEU A 142 15.61 0.60 -1.84
N LEU A 143 16.37 1.69 -1.83
CA LEU A 143 17.20 2.12 -2.96
C LEU A 143 18.32 1.12 -3.24
N LEU A 144 18.92 0.53 -2.22
CA LEU A 144 19.89 -0.54 -2.39
C LEU A 144 19.28 -1.74 -3.14
N PHE A 145 18.06 -2.13 -2.78
CA PHE A 145 17.34 -3.18 -3.50
C PHE A 145 17.08 -2.78 -4.96
N ILE A 146 16.63 -1.55 -5.22
CA ILE A 146 16.35 -1.06 -6.58
C ILE A 146 17.64 -1.11 -7.42
N VAL A 147 18.73 -0.56 -6.90
CA VAL A 147 20.01 -0.48 -7.63
C VAL A 147 20.57 -1.87 -7.97
N LEU A 148 20.47 -2.83 -7.06
CA LEU A 148 21.11 -4.13 -7.24
C LEU A 148 20.24 -5.17 -7.97
N TRP A 149 18.91 -5.11 -7.82
CA TRP A 149 18.01 -6.17 -8.31
C TRP A 149 16.82 -5.66 -9.14
N SER A 150 16.64 -4.35 -9.24
CA SER A 150 15.45 -3.77 -9.90
C SER A 150 15.76 -2.46 -10.62
N ASP A 151 16.91 -2.41 -11.30
CA ASP A 151 17.37 -1.21 -12.01
C ASP A 151 16.43 -0.85 -13.16
N PRO A 152 15.73 0.31 -13.12
CA PRO A 152 14.82 0.75 -14.16
C PRO A 152 15.54 1.33 -15.38
N PHE A 153 16.86 1.55 -15.32
CA PHE A 153 17.67 2.14 -16.39
C PHE A 153 18.58 1.16 -17.11
N LEU A 154 18.42 -0.15 -16.82
CA LEU A 154 19.23 -1.18 -17.48
C LEU A 154 19.13 -1.09 -18.99
N ARG A 155 20.29 -1.07 -19.68
CA ARG A 155 20.38 -0.91 -21.13
C ARG A 155 20.45 -2.26 -21.86
N ILE A 156 19.93 -2.25 -23.08
CA ILE A 156 20.10 -3.34 -24.04
C ILE A 156 20.69 -2.80 -25.35
N PHE A 157 21.67 -3.48 -25.87
CA PHE A 157 22.33 -3.17 -27.15
C PHE A 157 22.45 -4.43 -28.03
N PRO A 158 22.03 -4.39 -29.32
CA PRO A 158 21.34 -3.26 -29.95
C PRO A 158 19.97 -2.99 -29.34
N PRO A 159 19.44 -1.73 -29.44
CA PRO A 159 18.08 -1.40 -28.98
C PRO A 159 17.05 -2.29 -29.68
N ALA A 160 15.97 -2.63 -28.95
CA ALA A 160 14.85 -3.33 -29.57
C ALA A 160 14.22 -2.44 -30.67
N MET A 161 13.78 -3.06 -31.78
CA MET A 161 13.15 -2.32 -32.87
C MET A 161 11.75 -1.76 -32.46
N GLU A 162 11.07 -2.48 -31.55
CA GLU A 162 9.78 -2.09 -31.01
C GLU A 162 9.61 -2.68 -29.60
N GLY A 163 8.75 -2.07 -28.78
CA GLY A 163 8.43 -2.56 -27.44
C GLY A 163 7.36 -3.65 -27.44
N ARG A 164 7.36 -4.46 -26.36
CA ARG A 164 6.41 -5.58 -26.18
C ARG A 164 4.99 -5.16 -25.88
N ASP A 165 4.78 -3.86 -25.64
CA ASP A 165 3.53 -3.25 -25.27
C ASP A 165 3.13 -3.46 -23.80
N LEU A 166 2.15 -2.68 -23.36
CA LEU A 166 1.54 -2.77 -22.04
C LEU A 166 0.46 -3.86 -22.04
N ASN A 167 0.47 -4.71 -21.03
CA ASN A 167 -0.57 -5.73 -20.86
C ASN A 167 -1.97 -5.08 -21.01
N PRO A 168 -2.85 -5.62 -21.87
CA PRO A 168 -4.20 -5.08 -22.11
C PRO A 168 -5.01 -4.84 -20.83
N MET A 169 -4.94 -5.72 -19.83
CA MET A 169 -5.61 -5.55 -18.54
C MET A 169 -5.11 -4.33 -17.73
N LEU A 170 -3.90 -3.83 -18.04
CA LEU A 170 -3.34 -2.64 -17.42
C LEU A 170 -3.73 -1.34 -18.16
N GLN A 171 -4.33 -1.44 -19.36
CA GLN A 171 -4.73 -0.28 -20.15
C GLN A 171 -6.04 0.34 -19.66
N HIS A 172 -6.09 0.65 -18.37
CA HIS A 172 -7.27 1.16 -17.68
C HIS A 172 -6.92 2.35 -16.76
N LEU A 173 -7.89 3.23 -16.50
CA LEU A 173 -7.72 4.37 -15.57
C LEU A 173 -7.28 3.93 -14.16
N GLY A 174 -7.64 2.70 -13.77
CA GLY A 174 -7.21 2.09 -12.51
C GLY A 174 -5.69 2.05 -12.36
N LEU A 175 -4.95 1.72 -13.42
CA LEU A 175 -3.48 1.74 -13.39
C LEU A 175 -2.91 3.14 -13.11
N ILE A 176 -3.58 4.20 -13.61
CA ILE A 176 -3.11 5.58 -13.42
C ILE A 176 -3.22 6.00 -11.96
N LEU A 177 -4.32 5.65 -11.28
CA LEU A 177 -4.69 6.22 -9.98
C LEU A 177 -4.40 5.32 -8.78
N HIS A 178 -4.66 4.00 -8.90
CA HIS A 178 -4.60 3.07 -7.78
C HIS A 178 -3.19 2.88 -7.20
N PRO A 179 -2.14 2.54 -7.99
CA PRO A 179 -0.81 2.28 -7.43
C PRO A 179 -0.17 3.51 -6.77
N PRO A 180 -0.26 4.74 -7.34
CA PRO A 180 0.25 5.93 -6.68
C PRO A 180 -0.41 6.20 -5.32
N LEU A 181 -1.72 5.97 -5.18
CA LEU A 181 -2.44 6.16 -3.93
C LEU A 181 -2.08 5.11 -2.87
N LEU A 182 -1.84 3.85 -3.27
CA LEU A 182 -1.34 2.82 -2.35
C LEU A 182 0.04 3.21 -1.80
N TYR A 183 0.98 3.59 -2.68
CA TYR A 183 2.33 3.97 -2.25
C TYR A 183 2.35 5.26 -1.43
N LEU A 184 1.48 6.21 -1.76
CA LEU A 184 1.28 7.39 -0.93
C LEU A 184 0.78 7.00 0.47
N GLY A 185 -0.14 6.04 0.55
CA GLY A 185 -0.61 5.49 1.81
C GLY A 185 0.51 4.82 2.63
N TYR A 186 1.25 3.92 2.02
CA TYR A 186 2.38 3.25 2.66
C TYR A 186 3.45 4.24 3.14
N GLY A 187 3.80 5.25 2.32
CA GLY A 187 4.77 6.28 2.70
C GLY A 187 4.34 7.08 3.93
N GLY A 188 3.06 7.47 4.03
CA GLY A 188 2.51 8.15 5.20
C GLY A 188 2.54 7.28 6.46
N LEU A 189 2.18 5.99 6.35
CA LEU A 189 2.24 5.04 7.46
C LEU A 189 3.69 4.74 7.89
N MET A 190 4.63 4.62 6.95
CA MET A 190 6.05 4.48 7.23
C MET A 190 6.63 5.71 7.93
N THR A 191 6.16 6.91 7.57
CA THR A 191 6.53 8.15 8.28
C THR A 191 6.05 8.11 9.72
N ALA A 192 4.81 7.70 9.98
CA ALA A 192 4.27 7.54 11.33
C ALA A 192 5.02 6.48 12.14
N ALA A 193 5.36 5.34 11.53
CA ALA A 193 6.16 4.29 12.15
C ALA A 193 7.58 4.79 12.49
N SER A 194 8.19 5.60 11.61
CA SER A 194 9.51 6.20 11.85
C SER A 194 9.49 7.18 13.02
N VAL A 195 8.41 7.94 13.23
CA VAL A 195 8.21 8.76 14.44
C VAL A 195 8.16 7.87 15.69
N ALA A 196 7.43 6.75 15.63
CA ALA A 196 7.35 5.80 16.75
C ALA A 196 8.73 5.18 17.07
N LEU A 197 9.48 4.73 16.07
CA LEU A 197 10.84 4.19 16.23
C LEU A 197 11.81 5.24 16.76
N ALA A 198 11.79 6.46 16.22
CA ALA A 198 12.62 7.56 16.69
C ALA A 198 12.32 7.91 18.16
N SER A 199 11.06 7.84 18.58
CA SER A 199 10.67 8.08 19.97
C SER A 199 11.27 7.05 20.94
N LEU A 200 11.41 5.80 20.52
CA LEU A 200 12.10 4.78 21.31
C LEU A 200 13.59 5.10 21.47
N LEU A 201 14.22 5.66 20.44
CA LEU A 201 15.62 6.12 20.50
C LEU A 201 15.78 7.35 21.41
N CYS A 202 14.78 8.24 21.48
CA CYS A 202 14.76 9.41 22.36
C CYS A 202 14.43 9.11 23.83
N GLY A 203 14.19 7.85 24.19
CA GLY A 203 13.81 7.47 25.56
C GLY A 203 12.31 7.49 25.82
N GLY A 204 11.45 7.63 24.80
CA GLY A 204 10.06 7.28 24.98
C GLY A 204 8.97 7.96 24.15
N PHE A 205 7.84 7.28 24.14
CA PHE A 205 6.64 7.67 23.45
C PHE A 205 5.65 8.37 24.41
N ASN A 206 5.43 9.64 24.26
CA ASN A 206 4.53 10.46 25.07
C ASN A 206 3.35 11.01 24.28
N ALA A 207 2.50 11.83 24.90
CA ALA A 207 1.33 12.43 24.26
C ALA A 207 1.68 13.36 23.07
N ALA A 208 2.80 14.11 23.17
CA ALA A 208 3.27 14.96 22.08
C ALA A 208 3.75 14.11 20.89
N THR A 209 4.51 13.05 21.15
CA THR A 209 4.95 12.10 20.11
C THR A 209 3.73 11.41 19.47
N ALA A 210 2.75 10.99 20.26
CA ALA A 210 1.50 10.41 19.75
C ALA A 210 0.75 11.38 18.83
N TRP A 211 0.77 12.68 19.16
CA TRP A 211 0.20 13.71 18.30
C TRP A 211 0.94 13.85 16.97
N VAL A 212 2.29 13.85 17.00
CA VAL A 212 3.09 13.89 15.78
C VAL A 212 2.79 12.65 14.93
N CYS A 213 2.83 11.45 15.53
CA CYS A 213 2.54 10.19 14.85
C CYS A 213 1.14 10.21 14.19
N TRP A 214 0.12 10.69 14.90
CA TRP A 214 -1.26 10.78 14.40
C TRP A 214 -1.39 11.68 13.16
N ARG A 215 -0.67 12.82 13.15
CA ARG A 215 -0.68 13.79 12.03
C ARG A 215 -0.14 13.20 10.73
N TRP A 216 0.72 12.21 10.81
CA TRP A 216 1.31 11.54 9.64
C TRP A 216 0.57 10.23 9.30
N ALA A 217 0.07 9.52 10.31
CA ALA A 217 -0.70 8.30 10.09
C ALA A 217 -2.05 8.57 9.40
N LEU A 218 -2.76 9.65 9.78
CA LEU A 218 -4.09 9.93 9.25
C LEU A 218 -4.10 10.17 7.72
N PRO A 219 -3.28 11.07 7.14
CA PRO A 219 -3.27 11.27 5.69
C PRO A 219 -2.76 10.01 4.95
N GLY A 220 -1.83 9.25 5.53
CA GLY A 220 -1.41 7.96 5.00
C GLY A 220 -2.57 6.96 4.94
N TRP A 221 -3.33 6.83 6.02
CA TRP A 221 -4.53 6.00 6.08
C TRP A 221 -5.60 6.43 5.06
N CYS A 222 -5.84 7.74 4.91
CA CYS A 222 -6.78 8.26 3.90
C CYS A 222 -6.36 7.90 2.47
N ALA A 223 -5.09 8.08 2.13
CA ALA A 223 -4.56 7.74 0.82
C ALA A 223 -4.67 6.23 0.55
N LEU A 224 -4.32 5.40 1.54
CA LEU A 224 -4.45 3.94 1.45
C LEU A 224 -5.91 3.51 1.28
N THR A 225 -6.85 4.14 1.99
CA THR A 225 -8.29 3.89 1.85
C THR A 225 -8.76 4.17 0.42
N LEU A 226 -8.39 5.33 -0.13
CA LEU A 226 -8.73 5.68 -1.52
C LEU A 226 -8.08 4.71 -2.51
N GLY A 227 -6.83 4.33 -2.27
CA GLY A 227 -6.13 3.34 -3.09
C GLY A 227 -6.86 1.99 -3.10
N ILE A 228 -7.25 1.47 -1.95
CA ILE A 228 -8.00 0.20 -1.83
C ILE A 228 -9.34 0.30 -2.58
N ILE A 229 -10.12 1.36 -2.38
CA ILE A 229 -11.42 1.56 -3.04
C ILE A 229 -11.27 1.59 -4.56
N LEU A 230 -10.28 2.32 -5.07
CA LEU A 230 -10.01 2.39 -6.51
C LEU A 230 -9.50 1.06 -7.08
N GLY A 231 -8.72 0.31 -6.31
CA GLY A 231 -8.29 -1.04 -6.70
C GLY A 231 -9.45 -2.02 -6.79
N SER A 232 -10.36 -1.97 -5.82
CA SER A 232 -11.59 -2.78 -5.83
C SER A 232 -12.48 -2.45 -7.03
N TRP A 233 -12.63 -1.17 -7.36
CA TRP A 233 -13.35 -0.75 -8.55
C TRP A 233 -12.66 -1.22 -9.84
N TRP A 234 -11.33 -1.14 -9.91
CA TRP A 234 -10.58 -1.61 -11.06
C TRP A 234 -10.72 -3.12 -11.25
N ALA A 235 -10.57 -3.91 -10.19
CA ALA A 235 -10.79 -5.35 -10.21
C ALA A 235 -12.22 -5.71 -10.67
N TYR A 236 -13.23 -4.96 -10.23
CA TYR A 236 -14.62 -5.13 -10.67
C TYR A 236 -14.77 -4.91 -12.18
N CYS A 237 -14.10 -3.89 -12.74
CA CYS A 237 -14.20 -3.57 -14.18
C CYS A 237 -13.45 -4.58 -15.05
N GLU A 238 -12.27 -5.04 -14.64
CA GLU A 238 -11.32 -5.75 -15.51
C GLU A 238 -11.37 -7.28 -15.36
N LEU A 239 -11.68 -7.79 -14.16
CA LEU A 239 -11.50 -9.21 -13.90
C LEU A 239 -12.74 -10.05 -14.13
N GLY A 240 -13.91 -9.43 -14.31
CA GLY A 240 -15.16 -10.14 -14.60
C GLY A 240 -15.63 -11.09 -13.50
N TRP A 241 -15.10 -10.96 -12.28
CA TRP A 241 -15.46 -11.83 -11.15
C TRP A 241 -16.84 -11.55 -10.57
N GLY A 242 -17.54 -10.54 -11.08
CA GLY A 242 -18.89 -10.18 -10.65
C GLY A 242 -18.99 -9.58 -9.24
N GLY A 243 -17.89 -9.07 -8.69
CA GLY A 243 -17.85 -8.46 -7.38
C GLY A 243 -16.69 -7.47 -7.27
N TRP A 244 -16.63 -6.76 -6.16
CA TRP A 244 -15.65 -5.70 -5.91
C TRP A 244 -14.54 -6.11 -4.92
N TRP A 245 -14.63 -7.30 -4.27
CA TRP A 245 -13.64 -7.83 -3.33
C TRP A 245 -13.68 -9.35 -3.30
N PHE A 246 -12.54 -9.99 -3.45
CA PHE A 246 -12.41 -11.44 -3.61
C PHE A 246 -11.46 -12.10 -2.62
N TRP A 247 -10.91 -11.33 -1.69
CA TRP A 247 -9.91 -11.82 -0.75
C TRP A 247 -8.66 -12.38 -1.45
N ASP A 248 -8.36 -11.84 -2.64
CA ASP A 248 -7.12 -12.17 -3.33
C ASP A 248 -5.92 -11.81 -2.45
N PRO A 249 -4.80 -12.58 -2.45
CA PRO A 249 -3.62 -12.27 -1.65
C PRO A 249 -3.08 -10.84 -1.83
N VAL A 250 -3.18 -10.27 -3.03
CA VAL A 250 -2.73 -8.90 -3.30
C VAL A 250 -3.71 -7.85 -2.75
N GLU A 251 -5.02 -8.11 -2.82
CA GLU A 251 -6.03 -7.29 -2.14
C GLU A 251 -5.77 -7.29 -0.63
N ASN A 252 -5.59 -8.49 -0.05
CA ASN A 252 -5.28 -8.65 1.36
C ASN A 252 -3.97 -7.97 1.77
N ALA A 253 -2.96 -7.95 0.89
CA ALA A 253 -1.68 -7.29 1.13
C ALA A 253 -1.84 -5.77 1.40
N SER A 254 -2.82 -5.12 0.77
CA SER A 254 -3.15 -3.72 1.03
C SER A 254 -4.07 -3.53 2.25
N LEU A 255 -4.97 -4.49 2.51
CA LEU A 255 -5.91 -4.47 3.63
C LEU A 255 -5.20 -4.64 4.98
N LEU A 256 -4.16 -5.47 5.06
CA LEU A 256 -3.43 -5.73 6.31
C LEU A 256 -2.86 -4.46 6.96
N PRO A 257 -2.05 -3.61 6.28
CA PRO A 257 -1.58 -2.35 6.87
C PRO A 257 -2.71 -1.36 7.11
N TRP A 258 -3.81 -1.39 6.34
CA TRP A 258 -4.98 -0.57 6.57
C TRP A 258 -5.71 -0.93 7.88
N LEU A 259 -5.87 -2.23 8.19
CA LEU A 259 -6.44 -2.70 9.46
C LEU A 259 -5.58 -2.28 10.65
N ALA A 260 -4.25 -2.47 10.56
CA ALA A 260 -3.32 -2.03 11.58
C ALA A 260 -3.35 -0.50 11.78
N ALA A 261 -3.41 0.27 10.69
CA ALA A 261 -3.48 1.73 10.73
C ALA A 261 -4.81 2.23 11.30
N SER A 262 -5.93 1.55 11.00
CA SER A 262 -7.24 1.84 11.60
C SER A 262 -7.21 1.65 13.12
N ALA A 263 -6.64 0.56 13.60
CA ALA A 263 -6.41 0.35 15.02
C ALA A 263 -5.45 1.41 15.60
N LEU A 264 -4.35 1.71 14.88
CA LEU A 264 -3.37 2.72 15.28
C LEU A 264 -4.02 4.09 15.52
N LEU A 265 -4.85 4.57 14.60
CA LEU A 265 -5.53 5.85 14.74
C LEU A 265 -6.41 5.90 15.99
N HIS A 266 -7.11 4.82 16.33
CA HIS A 266 -7.91 4.73 17.56
C HIS A 266 -7.04 4.73 18.82
N SER A 267 -5.91 4.00 18.82
CA SER A 267 -4.99 4.00 19.97
C SER A 267 -4.29 5.36 20.16
N LEU A 268 -3.84 5.98 19.06
CA LEU A 268 -3.22 7.32 19.07
C LEU A 268 -4.18 8.40 19.56
N TYR A 269 -5.49 8.24 19.30
CA TYR A 269 -6.49 9.17 19.81
C TYR A 269 -6.45 9.24 21.35
N VAL A 270 -6.31 8.11 22.05
CA VAL A 270 -6.19 8.06 23.51
C VAL A 270 -4.81 8.50 23.96
N SER A 271 -3.76 8.01 23.28
CA SER A 271 -2.36 8.31 23.64
C SER A 271 -2.06 9.80 23.63
N ARG A 272 -2.54 10.53 22.60
CA ARG A 272 -2.33 11.98 22.46
C ARG A 272 -3.08 12.83 23.49
N GLN A 273 -4.18 12.31 24.05
CA GLN A 273 -4.98 13.06 25.02
C GLN A 273 -4.58 12.79 26.47
N ARG A 274 -4.23 11.55 26.80
CA ARG A 274 -4.04 11.08 28.17
C ARG A 274 -2.79 10.22 28.40
N GLY A 275 -1.99 9.97 27.33
CA GLY A 275 -0.83 9.07 27.41
C GLY A 275 -1.18 7.59 27.55
N GLY A 276 -2.48 7.22 27.51
CA GLY A 276 -2.91 5.82 27.55
C GLY A 276 -2.63 5.07 26.25
N PHE A 277 -2.71 3.73 26.26
CA PHE A 277 -2.50 2.83 25.11
C PHE A 277 -1.16 2.99 24.39
N ARG A 278 -0.14 3.44 25.08
CA ARG A 278 1.19 3.69 24.53
C ARG A 278 1.79 2.48 23.80
N HIS A 279 1.78 1.31 24.43
CA HIS A 279 2.30 0.08 23.83
C HIS A 279 1.50 -0.35 22.61
N TRP A 280 0.17 -0.18 22.64
CA TRP A 280 -0.68 -0.38 21.48
C TRP A 280 -0.28 0.55 20.33
N SER A 281 -0.08 1.84 20.60
CA SER A 281 0.30 2.81 19.57
C SER A 281 1.66 2.51 18.97
N LEU A 282 2.64 2.16 19.80
CA LEU A 282 3.99 1.78 19.34
C LEU A 282 3.96 0.50 18.47
N LEU A 283 3.35 -0.57 18.99
CA LEU A 283 3.29 -1.85 18.27
C LEU A 283 2.51 -1.73 16.96
N LEU A 284 1.36 -1.05 16.97
CA LEU A 284 0.56 -0.86 15.77
C LEU A 284 1.27 0.02 14.74
N ALA A 285 2.01 1.06 15.16
CA ALA A 285 2.82 1.86 14.24
C ALA A 285 3.94 1.04 13.60
N ILE A 286 4.66 0.22 14.38
CA ILE A 286 5.68 -0.70 13.85
C ILE A 286 5.03 -1.75 12.94
N LEU A 287 3.87 -2.27 13.32
CA LEU A 287 3.14 -3.26 12.55
C LEU A 287 2.67 -2.70 11.19
N THR A 288 2.28 -1.41 11.10
CA THR A 288 1.96 -0.80 9.80
C THR A 288 3.16 -0.78 8.86
N LEU A 289 4.37 -0.54 9.37
CA LEU A 289 5.62 -0.64 8.58
C LEU A 289 5.84 -2.07 8.10
N ILE A 290 5.82 -3.03 9.03
CA ILE A 290 6.06 -4.46 8.74
C ILE A 290 5.05 -4.96 7.71
N LEU A 291 3.76 -4.65 7.86
CA LEU A 291 2.72 -5.11 6.94
C LEU A 291 2.78 -4.42 5.58
N SER A 292 3.22 -3.16 5.49
CA SER A 292 3.46 -2.49 4.21
C SER A 292 4.63 -3.14 3.45
N LEU A 293 5.70 -3.52 4.16
CA LEU A 293 6.82 -4.27 3.59
C LEU A 293 6.40 -5.70 3.20
N LEU A 294 5.60 -6.37 4.04
CA LEU A 294 5.04 -7.70 3.74
C LEU A 294 4.14 -7.65 2.51
N GLY A 295 3.27 -6.65 2.39
CA GLY A 295 2.44 -6.44 1.21
C GLY A 295 3.29 -6.31 -0.06
N THR A 296 4.37 -5.54 0.00
CA THR A 296 5.32 -5.43 -1.11
C THR A 296 5.98 -6.76 -1.44
N LEU A 297 6.37 -7.55 -0.44
CA LEU A 297 6.92 -8.88 -0.61
C LEU A 297 5.91 -9.83 -1.29
N ILE A 298 4.66 -9.87 -0.82
CA ILE A 298 3.59 -10.71 -1.39
C ILE A 298 3.38 -10.38 -2.87
N VAL A 299 3.23 -9.11 -3.21
CA VAL A 299 2.94 -8.67 -4.59
C VAL A 299 4.10 -8.97 -5.54
N ARG A 300 5.35 -8.87 -5.07
CA ARG A 300 6.53 -8.83 -5.94
C ARG A 300 7.35 -10.10 -5.97
N SER A 301 7.21 -10.97 -4.98
CA SER A 301 7.93 -12.25 -4.96
C SER A 301 7.33 -13.31 -5.89
N GLY A 302 6.05 -13.15 -6.27
CA GLY A 302 5.32 -14.18 -7.01
C GLY A 302 5.13 -15.50 -6.25
N ILE A 303 5.40 -15.51 -4.94
CA ILE A 303 5.29 -16.71 -4.10
C ILE A 303 3.83 -17.13 -3.93
N LEU A 304 2.91 -16.17 -3.87
CA LEU A 304 1.47 -16.42 -3.80
C LEU A 304 0.83 -16.30 -5.18
N LEU A 305 -0.01 -17.26 -5.52
CA LEU A 305 -0.77 -17.23 -6.77
C LEU A 305 -1.84 -16.13 -6.68
N SER A 306 -1.72 -15.15 -7.54
CA SER A 306 -2.67 -14.06 -7.72
C SER A 306 -2.60 -13.55 -9.15
N VAL A 307 -3.73 -13.14 -9.71
CA VAL A 307 -3.77 -12.47 -11.02
C VAL A 307 -3.12 -11.08 -11.00
N HIS A 308 -2.93 -10.50 -9.82
CA HIS A 308 -2.32 -9.19 -9.60
C HIS A 308 -0.82 -9.29 -9.22
N ALA A 309 -0.31 -10.51 -8.91
CA ALA A 309 1.09 -10.68 -8.54
C ALA A 309 1.98 -10.70 -9.79
N PHE A 310 3.20 -10.22 -9.62
CA PHE A 310 4.23 -10.42 -10.63
C PHE A 310 4.61 -11.91 -10.71
N ALA A 311 5.14 -12.34 -11.84
CA ALA A 311 5.63 -13.70 -12.00
C ALA A 311 6.72 -14.04 -10.95
N LEU A 312 6.79 -15.30 -10.56
CA LEU A 312 7.79 -15.78 -9.61
C LEU A 312 9.21 -15.46 -10.13
N ASP A 313 9.95 -14.71 -9.35
CA ASP A 313 11.33 -14.34 -9.63
C ASP A 313 12.18 -14.57 -8.37
N ASN A 314 12.82 -15.73 -8.30
CA ASN A 314 13.66 -16.12 -7.17
C ASN A 314 14.86 -15.19 -6.97
N VAL A 315 15.35 -14.55 -8.02
CA VAL A 315 16.50 -13.63 -7.96
C VAL A 315 16.13 -12.38 -7.15
N ARG A 316 14.90 -11.91 -7.27
CA ARG A 316 14.38 -10.73 -6.55
C ARG A 316 13.70 -11.09 -5.22
N ALA A 317 13.09 -12.27 -5.13
CA ALA A 317 12.33 -12.70 -3.95
C ALA A 317 13.22 -12.83 -2.71
N VAL A 318 14.40 -13.44 -2.82
CA VAL A 318 15.32 -13.65 -1.68
C VAL A 318 15.86 -12.33 -1.11
N PRO A 319 16.43 -11.38 -1.91
CA PRO A 319 16.83 -10.08 -1.41
C PRO A 319 15.68 -9.28 -0.78
N LEU A 320 14.48 -9.33 -1.39
CA LEU A 320 13.31 -8.65 -0.86
C LEU A 320 12.85 -9.23 0.48
N PHE A 321 12.90 -10.56 0.62
CA PHE A 321 12.64 -11.22 1.91
C PHE A 321 13.69 -10.84 2.97
N THR A 322 14.97 -10.78 2.60
CA THR A 322 16.04 -10.37 3.49
C THR A 322 15.85 -8.93 3.97
N LEU A 323 15.49 -8.02 3.07
CA LEU A 323 15.15 -6.63 3.40
C LEU A 323 13.97 -6.56 4.38
N PHE A 324 12.88 -7.27 4.08
CA PHE A 324 11.71 -7.37 4.94
C PHE A 324 12.08 -7.88 6.34
N ALA A 325 12.83 -8.98 6.42
CA ALA A 325 13.23 -9.59 7.69
C ALA A 325 14.14 -8.65 8.50
N ALA A 326 15.13 -8.02 7.85
CA ALA A 326 16.07 -7.12 8.52
C ALA A 326 15.36 -5.90 9.14
N LEU A 327 14.53 -5.21 8.37
CA LEU A 327 13.79 -4.03 8.86
C LEU A 327 12.75 -4.40 9.92
N SER A 328 12.06 -5.53 9.77
CA SER A 328 11.07 -6.01 10.72
C SER A 328 11.71 -6.40 12.05
N LEU A 329 12.77 -7.21 12.00
CA LEU A 329 13.51 -7.66 13.19
C LEU A 329 14.18 -6.50 13.91
N ALA A 330 14.82 -5.55 13.19
CA ALA A 330 15.41 -4.36 13.77
C ALA A 330 14.36 -3.51 14.51
N SER A 331 13.19 -3.30 13.91
CA SER A 331 12.10 -2.52 14.50
C SER A 331 11.52 -3.19 15.76
N LEU A 332 11.32 -4.50 15.72
CA LEU A 332 10.83 -5.28 16.88
C LEU A 332 11.89 -5.41 17.98
N ALA A 333 13.16 -5.59 17.61
CA ALA A 333 14.27 -5.62 18.57
C ALA A 333 14.41 -4.28 19.30
N LEU A 334 14.32 -3.16 18.58
CA LEU A 334 14.33 -1.83 19.18
C LEU A 334 13.14 -1.65 20.15
N TYR A 335 11.96 -2.09 19.76
CA TYR A 335 10.79 -2.09 20.64
C TYR A 335 11.05 -2.95 21.89
N GLY A 336 11.48 -4.20 21.75
CA GLY A 336 11.74 -5.12 22.85
C GLY A 336 12.80 -4.59 23.82
N TRP A 337 13.82 -3.89 23.30
CA TRP A 337 14.88 -3.29 24.10
C TRP A 337 14.41 -2.05 24.87
N ARG A 338 13.74 -1.10 24.19
CA ARG A 338 13.44 0.24 24.73
C ARG A 338 12.04 0.38 25.36
N ALA A 339 11.09 -0.47 25.00
CA ALA A 339 9.73 -0.37 25.54
C ALA A 339 9.59 -0.76 27.02
N ARG A 340 10.64 -1.32 27.62
CA ARG A 340 10.68 -1.74 29.04
C ARG A 340 10.97 -0.58 30.01
N GLU A 341 11.36 0.59 29.52
CA GLU A 341 11.66 1.72 30.42
C GLU A 341 10.41 2.12 31.22
N PRO A 342 10.55 2.26 32.56
CA PRO A 342 9.43 2.57 33.42
C PRO A 342 8.92 3.99 33.15
N TYR A 343 7.74 4.07 32.58
CA TYR A 343 7.00 5.33 32.50
C TYR A 343 5.98 5.38 33.63
N PRO A 344 5.69 6.58 34.15
CA PRO A 344 4.63 6.71 35.13
C PRO A 344 3.34 6.09 34.55
N ALA A 345 2.85 5.07 35.25
CA ALA A 345 1.63 4.38 34.86
C ALA A 345 0.49 5.41 34.81
N THR A 346 0.15 5.87 33.62
CA THR A 346 -1.11 6.59 33.44
C THR A 346 -2.19 5.58 33.69
N ARG A 347 -2.88 5.69 34.85
CA ARG A 347 -4.04 4.87 35.14
C ARG A 347 -5.00 5.04 33.98
N LEU A 348 -5.26 3.95 33.26
CA LEU A 348 -6.40 3.91 32.35
C LEU A 348 -7.59 4.41 33.15
N GLY A 349 -8.16 5.53 32.79
CA GLY A 349 -9.17 6.21 33.58
C GLY A 349 -10.48 5.44 33.77
N GLY A 350 -10.51 4.13 33.44
CA GLY A 350 -11.66 3.23 33.60
C GLY A 350 -12.92 3.71 32.89
N GLY A 351 -12.77 4.69 32.00
CA GLY A 351 -13.90 5.32 31.32
C GLY A 351 -14.53 4.39 30.27
N LYS A 352 -15.83 4.32 30.23
CA LYS A 352 -16.61 3.53 29.24
C LYS A 352 -16.16 3.75 27.80
N ARG A 353 -15.56 4.91 27.48
CA ARG A 353 -15.02 5.25 26.16
C ARG A 353 -13.70 4.51 25.86
N GLU A 354 -12.80 4.44 26.82
CA GLU A 354 -11.53 3.72 26.71
C GLU A 354 -11.76 2.22 26.53
N THR A 355 -12.76 1.67 27.22
CA THR A 355 -13.19 0.27 27.04
C THR A 355 -13.70 0.01 25.63
N LEU A 356 -14.50 0.91 25.04
CA LEU A 356 -14.97 0.77 23.66
C LEU A 356 -13.81 0.86 22.65
N ILE A 357 -12.85 1.76 22.88
CA ILE A 357 -11.65 1.85 22.03
C ILE A 357 -10.81 0.58 22.16
N LEU A 358 -10.61 0.04 23.37
CA LEU A 358 -9.92 -1.23 23.56
C LEU A 358 -10.64 -2.37 22.81
N ALA A 359 -11.96 -2.45 22.88
CA ALA A 359 -12.74 -3.42 22.10
C ALA A 359 -12.50 -3.24 20.59
N THR A 360 -12.47 -2.00 20.10
CA THR A 360 -12.14 -1.70 18.70
C THR A 360 -10.74 -2.19 18.33
N LEU A 361 -9.72 -1.95 19.17
CA LEU A 361 -8.36 -2.43 18.94
C LEU A 361 -8.29 -3.96 18.84
N LEU A 362 -8.96 -4.64 19.76
CA LEU A 362 -9.02 -6.10 19.78
C LEU A 362 -9.73 -6.66 18.55
N LEU A 363 -10.83 -6.06 18.12
CA LEU A 363 -11.59 -6.48 16.92
C LEU A 363 -10.75 -6.29 15.65
N PHE A 364 -10.11 -5.14 15.46
CA PHE A 364 -9.20 -4.92 14.33
C PHE A 364 -8.02 -5.89 14.34
N SER A 365 -7.44 -6.15 15.52
CA SER A 365 -6.32 -7.09 15.66
C SER A 365 -6.75 -8.54 15.34
N ALA A 366 -7.96 -8.94 15.74
CA ALA A 366 -8.51 -10.25 15.42
C ALA A 366 -8.74 -10.42 13.91
N VAL A 367 -9.39 -9.45 13.26
CA VAL A 367 -9.59 -9.48 11.80
C VAL A 367 -8.25 -9.47 11.07
N LEU A 368 -7.30 -8.64 11.51
CA LEU A 368 -5.94 -8.60 10.94
C LEU A 368 -5.27 -9.96 11.03
N LEU A 369 -5.32 -10.62 12.19
CA LEU A 369 -4.72 -11.94 12.37
C LEU A 369 -5.40 -13.01 11.49
N ILE A 370 -6.73 -12.98 11.38
CA ILE A 370 -7.50 -13.88 10.51
C ILE A 370 -7.07 -13.71 9.05
N VAL A 371 -7.02 -12.46 8.58
CA VAL A 371 -6.63 -12.16 7.19
C VAL A 371 -5.18 -12.53 6.94
N LEU A 372 -4.27 -12.21 7.86
CA LEU A 372 -2.84 -12.53 7.74
C LEU A 372 -2.62 -14.04 7.67
N VAL A 373 -3.18 -14.78 8.63
CA VAL A 373 -3.03 -16.24 8.66
C VAL A 373 -3.68 -16.87 7.43
N GLY A 374 -4.91 -16.50 7.08
CA GLY A 374 -5.60 -17.03 5.90
C GLY A 374 -4.87 -16.76 4.60
N THR A 375 -4.24 -15.59 4.47
CA THR A 375 -3.48 -15.22 3.27
C THR A 375 -2.16 -15.98 3.15
N LEU A 376 -1.44 -16.18 4.27
CA LEU A 376 -0.14 -16.84 4.27
C LEU A 376 -0.24 -18.38 4.39
N TYR A 377 -1.37 -18.90 4.84
CA TYR A 377 -1.56 -20.34 5.10
C TYR A 377 -1.32 -21.21 3.87
N PRO A 378 -1.83 -20.88 2.65
CA PRO A 378 -1.53 -21.67 1.45
C PRO A 378 -0.04 -21.78 1.15
N MET A 379 0.71 -20.69 1.36
CA MET A 379 2.17 -20.68 1.17
C MET A 379 2.87 -21.59 2.20
N ILE A 380 2.52 -21.46 3.47
CA ILE A 380 3.10 -22.28 4.54
C ILE A 380 2.78 -23.77 4.30
N TYR A 381 1.54 -24.07 3.91
CA TYR A 381 1.09 -25.43 3.62
C TYR A 381 1.90 -26.06 2.47
N GLY A 382 2.13 -25.30 1.39
CA GLY A 382 2.96 -25.72 0.27
C GLY A 382 4.43 -25.92 0.64
N LEU A 383 5.02 -25.01 1.44
CA LEU A 383 6.41 -25.10 1.91
C LEU A 383 6.64 -26.31 2.81
N MET A 384 5.63 -26.74 3.58
CA MET A 384 5.70 -27.95 4.42
C MET A 384 5.54 -29.25 3.62
N GLY A 385 5.34 -29.16 2.30
CA GLY A 385 5.17 -30.33 1.44
C GLY A 385 3.82 -31.05 1.60
N TRP A 386 2.82 -30.41 2.25
CA TRP A 386 1.50 -31.02 2.49
C TRP A 386 0.57 -30.99 1.27
N GLY A 387 1.01 -30.36 0.17
CA GLY A 387 0.27 -30.27 -1.09
C GLY A 387 -0.12 -28.86 -1.45
N ARG A 388 -1.18 -28.72 -2.26
CA ARG A 388 -1.73 -27.40 -2.65
C ARG A 388 -3.05 -27.17 -1.93
N LEU A 389 -3.17 -26.01 -1.31
CA LEU A 389 -4.38 -25.55 -0.63
C LEU A 389 -4.75 -24.16 -1.18
N SER A 390 -6.04 -23.92 -1.34
CA SER A 390 -6.59 -22.59 -1.64
C SER A 390 -7.47 -22.14 -0.48
N VAL A 391 -7.21 -20.92 0.00
CA VAL A 391 -8.05 -20.24 0.99
C VAL A 391 -8.70 -19.06 0.27
N GLY A 392 -10.00 -19.14 0.03
CA GLY A 392 -10.74 -18.16 -0.77
C GLY A 392 -11.83 -17.44 0.00
N ALA A 393 -12.64 -16.66 -0.73
CA ALA A 393 -13.72 -15.85 -0.20
C ALA A 393 -14.68 -16.55 0.78
N PRO A 394 -15.09 -17.82 0.59
CA PRO A 394 -15.97 -18.51 1.55
C PRO A 394 -15.41 -18.60 2.98
N TYR A 395 -14.09 -18.81 3.11
CA TYR A 395 -13.42 -18.82 4.41
C TYR A 395 -13.44 -17.42 5.03
N PHE A 396 -12.91 -16.43 4.32
CA PHE A 396 -12.79 -15.08 4.85
C PHE A 396 -14.15 -14.48 5.19
N ASN A 397 -15.14 -14.60 4.30
CA ASN A 397 -16.49 -14.09 4.55
C ASN A 397 -17.11 -14.69 5.81
N ARG A 398 -17.00 -16.02 5.99
CA ARG A 398 -17.57 -16.70 7.16
C ARG A 398 -16.89 -16.30 8.46
N VAL A 399 -15.55 -16.19 8.45
CA VAL A 399 -14.78 -15.97 9.69
C VAL A 399 -14.74 -14.48 10.07
N THR A 400 -14.70 -13.54 9.10
CA THR A 400 -14.64 -12.10 9.39
C THR A 400 -16.00 -11.49 9.72
N LEU A 401 -17.10 -12.05 9.21
CA LEU A 401 -18.45 -11.52 9.38
C LEU A 401 -18.83 -11.24 10.85
N PRO A 402 -18.66 -12.17 11.82
CA PRO A 402 -19.03 -11.91 13.22
C PRO A 402 -18.25 -10.73 13.82
N PHE A 403 -16.98 -10.57 13.48
CA PHE A 403 -16.16 -9.44 13.93
C PHE A 403 -16.61 -8.12 13.30
N GLY A 404 -16.99 -8.12 12.02
CA GLY A 404 -17.57 -6.96 11.33
C GLY A 404 -18.88 -6.50 12.01
N LEU A 405 -19.78 -7.44 12.31
CA LEU A 405 -21.02 -7.14 13.04
C LEU A 405 -20.76 -6.55 14.44
N LEU A 406 -19.81 -7.13 15.18
CA LEU A 406 -19.40 -6.59 16.49
C LEU A 406 -18.79 -5.20 16.37
N MET A 407 -18.00 -4.91 15.31
CA MET A 407 -17.51 -3.56 15.05
C MET A 407 -18.64 -2.55 14.84
N LEU A 408 -19.67 -2.90 14.07
CA LEU A 408 -20.84 -2.05 13.89
C LEU A 408 -21.56 -1.75 15.21
N VAL A 409 -21.70 -2.76 16.07
CA VAL A 409 -22.27 -2.57 17.42
C VAL A 409 -21.43 -1.59 18.25
N VAL A 410 -20.09 -1.74 18.23
CA VAL A 410 -19.17 -0.84 18.94
C VAL A 410 -19.28 0.59 18.43
N ILE A 411 -19.37 0.79 17.11
CA ILE A 411 -19.56 2.12 16.49
C ILE A 411 -20.87 2.77 16.97
N VAL A 412 -21.98 2.02 16.97
CA VAL A 412 -23.28 2.51 17.49
C VAL A 412 -23.18 2.93 18.94
N LEU A 413 -22.62 2.07 19.80
CA LEU A 413 -22.43 2.35 21.22
C LEU A 413 -21.54 3.57 21.45
N ALA A 414 -20.47 3.74 20.68
CA ALA A 414 -19.59 4.89 20.75
C ALA A 414 -20.31 6.18 20.33
N THR A 415 -21.13 6.13 19.27
CA THR A 415 -21.92 7.27 18.77
C THR A 415 -22.97 7.72 19.79
N ILE A 416 -23.72 6.79 20.37
CA ILE A 416 -24.73 7.09 21.38
C ILE A 416 -24.12 7.77 22.62
N ARG A 417 -22.95 7.30 23.06
CA ARG A 417 -22.26 7.84 24.25
C ARG A 417 -21.57 9.18 24.01
N SER A 418 -21.33 9.55 22.77
CA SER A 418 -20.63 10.80 22.43
C SER A 418 -21.56 12.03 22.45
N ARG A 419 -22.88 11.87 22.62
CA ARG A 419 -23.90 12.96 22.59
C ARG A 419 -23.66 14.14 23.55
N LYS A 420 -22.76 13.99 24.54
CA LYS A 420 -22.43 15.03 25.51
C LYS A 420 -21.37 16.04 25.04
N VAL A 421 -20.81 15.86 23.86
CA VAL A 421 -19.76 16.73 23.29
C VAL A 421 -20.35 17.55 22.13
N SER A 422 -19.85 18.75 21.92
CA SER A 422 -20.30 19.64 20.82
C SER A 422 -20.29 18.92 19.47
N VAL A 423 -21.36 19.04 18.69
CA VAL A 423 -21.58 18.41 17.39
C VAL A 423 -20.44 18.73 16.42
N HIS A 424 -19.95 19.97 16.38
CA HIS A 424 -18.86 20.36 15.49
C HIS A 424 -17.54 19.58 15.73
N ARG A 425 -17.25 19.22 16.98
CA ARG A 425 -16.06 18.43 17.32
C ARG A 425 -16.22 16.94 17.00
N GLN A 426 -17.45 16.47 16.84
CA GLN A 426 -17.76 15.06 16.57
C GLN A 426 -18.04 14.82 15.08
N LEU A 427 -18.38 15.85 14.32
CA LEU A 427 -18.81 15.74 12.93
C LEU A 427 -17.85 14.90 12.05
N PRO A 428 -16.50 15.07 12.09
CA PRO A 428 -15.61 14.24 11.28
C PRO A 428 -15.70 12.75 11.62
N ALA A 429 -15.74 12.42 12.91
CA ALA A 429 -15.86 11.02 13.35
C ALA A 429 -17.24 10.45 13.03
N LEU A 430 -18.30 11.26 13.17
CA LEU A 430 -19.66 10.85 12.82
C LEU A 430 -19.78 10.55 11.33
N LEU A 431 -19.25 11.42 10.47
CA LEU A 431 -19.25 11.22 9.02
C LEU A 431 -18.47 9.96 8.62
N ALA A 432 -17.27 9.76 9.18
CA ALA A 432 -16.46 8.59 8.92
C ALA A 432 -17.17 7.29 9.31
N HIS A 433 -17.74 7.24 10.53
CA HIS A 433 -18.46 6.05 11.01
C HIS A 433 -19.77 5.81 10.26
N THR A 434 -20.50 6.86 9.89
CA THR A 434 -21.71 6.74 9.05
C THR A 434 -21.36 6.19 7.67
N GLY A 435 -20.23 6.62 7.08
CA GLY A 435 -19.73 6.07 5.83
C GLY A 435 -19.46 4.56 5.93
N VAL A 436 -18.85 4.10 7.03
CA VAL A 436 -18.63 2.66 7.28
C VAL A 436 -19.96 1.90 7.35
N PHE A 437 -20.99 2.47 8.00
CA PHE A 437 -22.33 1.86 8.03
C PHE A 437 -22.96 1.74 6.65
N ILE A 438 -22.94 2.81 5.85
CA ILE A 438 -23.49 2.82 4.49
C ILE A 438 -22.77 1.78 3.65
N PHE A 439 -21.44 1.72 3.75
CA PHE A 439 -20.63 0.75 3.04
C PHE A 439 -20.96 -0.70 3.44
N ALA A 440 -21.06 -0.98 4.74
CA ALA A 440 -21.43 -2.30 5.24
C ALA A 440 -22.85 -2.71 4.81
N ALA A 441 -23.80 -1.79 4.81
CA ALA A 441 -25.16 -2.01 4.32
C ALA A 441 -25.15 -2.33 2.82
N GLY A 442 -24.37 -1.60 2.03
CA GLY A 442 -24.17 -1.86 0.60
C GLY A 442 -23.62 -3.26 0.33
N ILE A 443 -22.60 -3.69 1.10
CA ILE A 443 -22.05 -5.04 1.02
C ILE A 443 -23.13 -6.10 1.31
N MET A 444 -23.89 -5.94 2.39
CA MET A 444 -24.92 -6.91 2.78
C MET A 444 -26.02 -7.02 1.70
N VAL A 445 -26.50 -5.90 1.17
CA VAL A 445 -27.51 -5.90 0.10
C VAL A 445 -26.95 -6.54 -1.17
N SER A 446 -25.77 -6.14 -1.61
CA SER A 446 -25.14 -6.67 -2.83
C SER A 446 -24.85 -8.17 -2.72
N SER A 447 -24.35 -8.63 -1.57
CA SER A 447 -24.06 -10.05 -1.35
C SER A 447 -25.32 -10.90 -1.22
N GLY A 448 -26.39 -10.34 -0.64
CA GLY A 448 -27.66 -11.05 -0.46
C GLY A 448 -28.48 -11.19 -1.74
N SER A 449 -28.28 -10.31 -2.73
CA SER A 449 -28.97 -10.31 -4.02
C SER A 449 -28.15 -10.94 -5.16
N ARG A 450 -26.96 -11.48 -4.87
CA ARG A 450 -26.10 -12.09 -5.87
C ARG A 450 -26.56 -13.50 -6.20
N HIS A 451 -26.83 -13.73 -7.47
CA HIS A 451 -27.02 -15.05 -8.06
C HIS A 451 -25.88 -15.34 -9.02
N GLU A 452 -25.25 -16.50 -8.89
CA GLU A 452 -24.11 -16.89 -9.72
C GLU A 452 -24.25 -18.34 -10.15
N ILE A 453 -23.97 -18.61 -11.41
CA ILE A 453 -23.88 -19.94 -11.98
C ILE A 453 -22.67 -19.99 -12.92
N SER A 454 -21.86 -21.04 -12.81
CA SER A 454 -20.73 -21.28 -13.70
C SER A 454 -21.10 -22.38 -14.68
N LEU A 455 -21.10 -22.05 -15.96
CA LEU A 455 -21.50 -22.95 -17.03
C LEU A 455 -20.60 -22.80 -18.25
N ASN A 456 -20.45 -23.88 -19.01
CA ASN A 456 -19.90 -23.83 -20.35
C ASN A 456 -21.07 -23.74 -21.35
N LEU A 457 -21.21 -22.61 -22.00
CA LEU A 457 -22.23 -22.38 -23.00
C LEU A 457 -21.62 -22.31 -24.41
N SER A 458 -22.29 -22.95 -25.37
CA SER A 458 -22.01 -22.77 -26.81
C SER A 458 -22.96 -21.76 -27.42
N PRO A 459 -22.59 -21.09 -28.52
CA PRO A 459 -23.51 -20.20 -29.25
C PRO A 459 -24.87 -20.86 -29.53
N GLY A 460 -25.95 -20.12 -29.27
CA GLY A 460 -27.33 -20.61 -29.37
C GLY A 460 -27.91 -21.25 -28.10
N GLN A 461 -27.06 -21.57 -27.08
CA GLN A 461 -27.55 -22.10 -25.82
C GLN A 461 -28.01 -21.00 -24.87
N GLN A 462 -28.91 -21.35 -23.96
CA GLN A 462 -29.48 -20.44 -22.99
C GLN A 462 -29.51 -21.06 -21.60
N VAL A 463 -29.53 -20.22 -20.58
CA VAL A 463 -29.63 -20.60 -19.18
C VAL A 463 -30.61 -19.70 -18.47
N ASP A 464 -31.41 -20.25 -17.55
CA ASP A 464 -32.22 -19.47 -16.61
C ASP A 464 -31.44 -19.22 -15.34
N LEU A 465 -31.37 -17.96 -14.94
CA LEU A 465 -30.76 -17.52 -13.68
C LEU A 465 -31.65 -16.46 -13.03
N ALA A 466 -32.22 -16.79 -11.88
CA ALA A 466 -33.08 -15.91 -11.09
C ALA A 466 -34.29 -15.33 -11.86
N GLY A 467 -34.89 -16.11 -12.77
CA GLY A 467 -36.04 -15.70 -13.59
C GLY A 467 -35.70 -14.85 -14.82
N TYR A 468 -34.40 -14.78 -15.15
CA TYR A 468 -33.89 -14.19 -16.38
C TYR A 468 -33.27 -15.25 -17.26
N ILE A 469 -33.55 -15.23 -18.55
CA ILE A 469 -32.96 -16.15 -19.54
C ILE A 469 -31.79 -15.42 -20.21
N PHE A 470 -30.59 -15.94 -20.02
CA PHE A 470 -29.36 -15.50 -20.68
C PHE A 470 -29.11 -16.41 -21.87
N ARG A 471 -29.13 -15.85 -23.09
CA ARG A 471 -28.87 -16.58 -24.34
C ARG A 471 -27.55 -16.14 -24.92
N PHE A 472 -26.63 -17.08 -25.14
CA PHE A 472 -25.39 -16.84 -25.82
C PHE A 472 -25.60 -16.86 -27.32
N GLU A 473 -25.61 -15.70 -27.97
CA GLU A 473 -25.93 -15.60 -29.39
C GLU A 473 -24.75 -16.00 -30.28
N ARG A 474 -23.60 -15.36 -30.06
CA ARG A 474 -22.39 -15.57 -30.85
C ARG A 474 -21.14 -15.05 -30.16
N LEU A 475 -19.99 -15.46 -30.72
CA LEU A 475 -18.66 -14.96 -30.36
C LEU A 475 -18.16 -14.09 -31.52
N ASP A 476 -17.87 -12.83 -31.24
CA ASP A 476 -17.27 -11.89 -32.20
C ASP A 476 -15.79 -11.69 -31.84
N LEU A 477 -14.93 -11.64 -32.87
CA LEU A 477 -13.54 -11.25 -32.73
C LEU A 477 -13.41 -9.76 -33.01
N GLU A 478 -12.92 -8.99 -32.08
CA GLU A 478 -12.72 -7.54 -32.20
C GLU A 478 -11.25 -7.21 -32.00
N ALA A 479 -10.59 -6.66 -33.03
CA ALA A 479 -9.24 -6.16 -32.91
C ALA A 479 -9.26 -4.75 -32.31
N LYS A 480 -8.56 -4.57 -31.17
CA LYS A 480 -8.43 -3.30 -30.47
C LYS A 480 -6.96 -2.99 -30.20
N GLY A 481 -6.46 -1.96 -30.88
CA GLY A 481 -5.09 -1.52 -30.66
C GLY A 481 -4.10 -2.69 -30.80
N ASN A 482 -3.55 -3.13 -29.69
CA ASN A 482 -2.50 -4.15 -29.61
C ASN A 482 -2.99 -5.55 -29.23
N TYR A 483 -4.30 -5.79 -29.15
CA TYR A 483 -4.86 -7.10 -28.82
C TYR A 483 -6.12 -7.42 -29.62
N THR A 484 -6.42 -8.70 -29.73
CA THR A 484 -7.69 -9.20 -30.24
C THR A 484 -8.52 -9.71 -29.08
N SER A 485 -9.75 -9.19 -28.93
CA SER A 485 -10.69 -9.65 -27.91
C SER A 485 -11.72 -10.59 -28.51
N GLU A 486 -12.03 -11.66 -27.78
CA GLU A 486 -13.21 -12.48 -28.02
C GLU A 486 -14.38 -11.90 -27.24
N LYS A 487 -15.41 -11.44 -27.96
CA LYS A 487 -16.58 -10.77 -27.41
C LYS A 487 -17.81 -11.68 -27.52
N ALA A 488 -18.24 -12.20 -26.38
CA ALA A 488 -19.48 -12.95 -26.31
C ALA A 488 -20.71 -11.99 -26.36
N LEU A 489 -21.58 -12.16 -27.33
CA LEU A 489 -22.87 -11.48 -27.38
C LEU A 489 -23.89 -12.31 -26.61
N ILE A 490 -24.34 -11.80 -25.47
CA ILE A 490 -25.34 -12.42 -24.62
C ILE A 490 -26.60 -11.53 -24.64
N THR A 491 -27.77 -12.11 -24.97
CA THR A 491 -29.05 -11.43 -24.86
C THR A 491 -29.77 -11.83 -23.60
N LEU A 492 -30.43 -10.85 -22.97
CA LEU A 492 -31.19 -11.04 -21.74
C LEU A 492 -32.67 -10.99 -22.02
N TRP A 493 -33.42 -12.00 -21.57
CA TRP A 493 -34.84 -12.13 -21.72
C TRP A 493 -35.55 -12.31 -20.40
N GLN A 494 -36.75 -11.73 -20.28
CA GLN A 494 -37.64 -11.92 -19.13
C GLN A 494 -39.06 -11.96 -19.63
N ASN A 495 -39.87 -12.97 -19.22
CA ASN A 495 -41.25 -13.17 -19.67
C ASN A 495 -41.40 -13.10 -21.21
N GLU A 496 -40.51 -13.80 -21.92
CA GLU A 496 -40.45 -13.83 -23.41
C GLU A 496 -40.12 -12.47 -24.07
N GLN A 497 -39.85 -11.44 -23.34
CA GLN A 497 -39.42 -10.15 -23.86
C GLN A 497 -37.89 -9.99 -23.71
N ARG A 498 -37.26 -9.53 -24.80
CA ARG A 498 -35.85 -9.15 -24.77
C ARG A 498 -35.70 -7.82 -24.03
N ILE A 499 -34.90 -7.81 -22.96
CA ILE A 499 -34.68 -6.63 -22.11
C ILE A 499 -33.23 -6.11 -22.17
N GLY A 500 -32.31 -6.87 -22.79
CA GLY A 500 -30.91 -6.48 -22.97
C GLY A 500 -30.20 -7.27 -24.08
#